data_cb2b3cf0dd72a54fc71ca12359fa5041
#
_entry.id   cb2b3cf0dd72a54fc71ca12359fa5041
#
_cell.length_a   1.000
_cell.length_b   1.000
_cell.length_c   1.000
_cell.angle_alpha   90.00
_cell.angle_beta   90.00
_cell.angle_gamma   90.00
#
_symmetry.space_group_name_H-M   'P 1'
#
loop_
_entity.id
_entity.type
_entity.pdbx_description
1 polymer ?
#
loop_
_entity_poly.entity_id
_entity_poly.type
_entity_poly.pdbx_seq_one_letter_code
_entity_poly.pdbx_strand_id
1 'polypeptide(L)'
;MGRMFPLRTTIDLGAIAHNTRRLKEQAGEAKLMCVVKADAYNHGVEKCVPVMDRNGADAFGVATLAEARRVREVTQKPVLAWLWSIHEELPEGIDLGAPSVAHLQLLIDEPTHRTVYLMVDTGMHRSGIDEPEWEAAFKMAFEAEQAGKIEVAGLMTHLACADNPVDPYTDFQAENFRKAIEAARAAGLRVERNHMANSPATWTRKDLHFDMV
;
A
#
# COMPACT_ATOMS: atom_id res chain seq x y z
N MET A 1 44.56 -24.76 9.55
CA MET A 1 43.32 -24.62 8.74
C MET A 1 42.25 -24.01 9.65
N GLY A 2 42.05 -22.68 9.57
CA GLY A 2 41.10 -22.01 10.44
C GLY A 2 39.66 -22.45 10.08
N ARG A 3 38.85 -22.78 11.06
CA ARG A 3 37.42 -23.02 10.86
C ARG A 3 36.79 -21.70 10.42
N MET A 4 36.37 -21.63 9.16
CA MET A 4 35.56 -20.51 8.66
C MET A 4 34.17 -20.68 9.28
N PHE A 5 33.80 -19.80 10.20
CA PHE A 5 32.44 -19.79 10.73
C PHE A 5 31.53 -19.23 9.64
N PRO A 6 30.46 -19.92 9.28
CA PRO A 6 29.49 -19.40 8.32
C PRO A 6 28.85 -18.11 8.87
N LEU A 7 28.59 -17.15 8.00
CA LEU A 7 27.78 -15.98 8.36
C LEU A 7 26.45 -16.46 8.91
N ARG A 8 26.07 -15.95 10.09
CA ARG A 8 24.79 -16.28 10.74
C ARG A 8 23.94 -15.02 10.84
N THR A 9 22.74 -15.08 10.28
CA THR A 9 21.68 -14.07 10.49
C THR A 9 20.68 -14.63 11.50
N THR A 10 20.33 -13.83 12.49
CA THR A 10 19.31 -14.18 13.48
C THR A 10 18.15 -13.18 13.38
N ILE A 11 16.94 -13.69 13.18
CA ILE A 11 15.72 -12.89 13.15
C ILE A 11 15.02 -13.03 14.52
N ASP A 12 14.87 -11.91 15.21
CA ASP A 12 14.17 -11.84 16.49
C ASP A 12 12.67 -11.53 16.28
N LEU A 13 11.85 -12.55 16.36
CA LEU A 13 10.41 -12.42 16.23
C LEU A 13 9.77 -11.63 17.39
N GLY A 14 10.42 -11.61 18.57
CA GLY A 14 9.98 -10.78 19.69
C GLY A 14 10.15 -9.29 19.41
N ALA A 15 11.27 -8.92 18.77
CA ALA A 15 11.51 -7.55 18.31
C ALA A 15 10.49 -7.15 17.24
N ILE A 16 10.18 -8.03 16.29
CA ILE A 16 9.15 -7.78 15.27
C ILE A 16 7.78 -7.55 15.92
N ALA A 17 7.38 -8.39 16.87
CA ALA A 17 6.14 -8.23 17.62
C ALA A 17 6.09 -6.88 18.37
N HIS A 18 7.19 -6.53 19.04
CA HIS A 18 7.31 -5.24 19.74
C HIS A 18 7.18 -4.06 18.79
N ASN A 19 7.93 -4.07 17.70
CA ASN A 19 7.92 -2.98 16.71
C ASN A 19 6.55 -2.81 16.04
N THR A 20 5.85 -3.92 15.75
CA THR A 20 4.49 -3.86 15.19
C THR A 20 3.52 -3.18 16.15
N ARG A 21 3.55 -3.53 17.45
CA ARG A 21 2.71 -2.86 18.46
C ARG A 21 3.04 -1.37 18.56
N ARG A 22 4.34 -1.02 18.58
CA ARG A 22 4.78 0.38 18.64
C ARG A 22 4.30 1.19 17.43
N LEU A 23 4.37 0.60 16.22
CA LEU A 23 3.84 1.25 15.02
C LEU A 23 2.32 1.38 15.06
N LYS A 24 1.60 0.38 15.57
CA LYS A 24 0.14 0.46 15.74
C LYS A 24 -0.26 1.54 16.76
N GLU A 25 0.45 1.66 17.87
CA GLU A 25 0.26 2.74 18.83
C GLU A 25 0.52 4.12 18.18
N GLN A 26 1.58 4.23 17.36
CA GLN A 26 1.92 5.46 16.65
C GLN A 26 0.87 5.84 15.59
N ALA A 27 0.32 4.85 14.88
CA ALA A 27 -0.75 5.04 13.91
C ALA A 27 -2.04 5.59 14.54
N GLY A 28 -2.28 5.30 15.83
CA GLY A 28 -3.47 5.78 16.53
C GLY A 28 -4.74 5.17 15.95
N GLU A 29 -5.65 6.01 15.44
CA GLU A 29 -6.92 5.58 14.83
C GLU A 29 -6.72 5.03 13.40
N ALA A 30 -5.62 5.40 12.74
CA ALA A 30 -5.33 4.91 11.39
C ALA A 30 -5.04 3.40 11.40
N LYS A 31 -5.34 2.74 10.30
CA LYS A 31 -4.96 1.34 10.08
C LYS A 31 -3.46 1.24 9.86
N LEU A 32 -2.87 0.13 10.31
CA LEU A 32 -1.47 -0.20 10.07
C LEU A 32 -1.34 -1.24 8.95
N MET A 33 -0.79 -0.85 7.81
CA MET A 33 -0.35 -1.78 6.76
C MET A 33 1.13 -2.09 6.95
N CYS A 34 1.44 -3.33 7.32
CA CYS A 34 2.83 -3.78 7.39
C CYS A 34 3.34 -4.15 5.99
N VAL A 35 4.35 -3.43 5.49
CA VAL A 35 4.98 -3.72 4.21
C VAL A 35 6.01 -4.83 4.37
N VAL A 36 5.78 -5.96 3.67
CA VAL A 36 6.55 -7.21 3.81
C VAL A 36 7.11 -7.71 2.47
N LYS A 37 7.32 -6.82 1.52
CA LYS A 37 7.97 -7.13 0.24
C LYS A 37 9.38 -7.68 0.42
N ALA A 38 9.94 -8.30 -0.62
CA ALA A 38 11.28 -8.91 -0.62
C ALA A 38 11.48 -9.87 0.57
N ASP A 39 10.50 -10.79 0.75
CA ASP A 39 10.51 -11.78 1.83
C ASP A 39 10.58 -11.14 3.24
N ALA A 40 9.71 -10.14 3.47
CA ALA A 40 9.76 -9.28 4.67
C ALA A 40 11.16 -8.65 4.84
N TYR A 41 11.70 -8.08 3.76
CA TYR A 41 13.08 -7.54 3.72
C TYR A 41 14.13 -8.58 4.16
N ASN A 42 14.03 -9.80 3.66
CA ASN A 42 14.84 -10.98 4.01
C ASN A 42 14.73 -11.45 5.47
N HIS A 43 13.63 -11.10 6.16
CA HIS A 43 13.37 -11.61 7.52
C HIS A 43 12.53 -12.90 7.52
N GLY A 44 12.00 -13.33 6.37
CA GLY A 44 11.18 -14.51 6.23
C GLY A 44 9.69 -14.24 6.46
N VAL A 45 8.94 -14.09 5.38
CA VAL A 45 7.52 -13.68 5.38
C VAL A 45 6.65 -14.66 6.16
N GLU A 46 6.90 -15.97 6.03
CA GLU A 46 6.14 -17.04 6.70
C GLU A 46 6.23 -16.99 8.23
N LYS A 47 7.30 -16.38 8.77
CA LYS A 47 7.48 -16.21 10.21
C LYS A 47 7.03 -14.83 10.68
N CYS A 48 7.35 -13.79 9.91
CA CYS A 48 7.09 -12.41 10.31
C CYS A 48 5.60 -12.05 10.22
N VAL A 49 4.92 -12.41 9.13
CA VAL A 49 3.52 -12.05 8.90
C VAL A 49 2.59 -12.55 10.01
N PRO A 50 2.61 -13.83 10.43
CA PRO A 50 1.76 -14.28 11.53
C PRO A 50 2.06 -13.58 12.87
N VAL A 51 3.30 -13.13 13.08
CA VAL A 51 3.66 -12.36 14.28
C VAL A 51 3.10 -10.95 14.21
N MET A 52 3.26 -10.25 13.08
CA MET A 52 2.70 -8.92 12.85
C MET A 52 1.18 -8.93 12.92
N ASP A 53 0.53 -9.94 12.32
CA ASP A 53 -0.92 -10.15 12.32
C ASP A 53 -1.49 -10.17 13.74
N ARG A 54 -0.88 -10.96 14.65
CA ARG A 54 -1.30 -11.04 16.06
C ARG A 54 -0.93 -9.81 16.90
N ASN A 55 -0.10 -8.92 16.39
CA ASN A 55 0.43 -7.78 17.15
C ASN A 55 -0.02 -6.41 16.61
N GLY A 56 -1.10 -6.36 15.83
CA GLY A 56 -1.78 -5.11 15.49
C GLY A 56 -1.66 -4.66 14.04
N ALA A 57 -1.04 -5.45 13.14
CA ALA A 57 -1.16 -5.18 11.70
C ALA A 57 -2.62 -5.32 11.27
N ASP A 58 -3.16 -4.36 10.52
CA ASP A 58 -4.51 -4.38 9.96
C ASP A 58 -4.52 -4.91 8.53
N ALA A 59 -3.41 -4.74 7.81
CA ALA A 59 -3.22 -5.18 6.43
C ALA A 59 -1.74 -5.46 6.16
N PHE A 60 -1.46 -6.08 5.02
CA PHE A 60 -0.09 -6.30 4.53
C PHE A 60 0.08 -5.74 3.12
N GLY A 61 1.26 -5.15 2.88
CA GLY A 61 1.61 -4.58 1.59
C GLY A 61 2.83 -5.25 0.99
N VAL A 62 2.78 -5.56 -0.31
CA VAL A 62 3.88 -6.17 -1.06
C VAL A 62 4.03 -5.52 -2.42
N ALA A 63 5.17 -5.72 -3.07
CA ALA A 63 5.40 -5.17 -4.38
C ALA A 63 4.70 -6.02 -5.47
N THR A 64 4.96 -7.32 -5.53
CA THR A 64 4.60 -8.20 -6.65
C THR A 64 3.47 -9.17 -6.31
N LEU A 65 2.82 -9.71 -7.35
CA LEU A 65 1.78 -10.74 -7.18
C LEU A 65 2.35 -12.04 -6.61
N ALA A 66 3.59 -12.39 -6.93
CA ALA A 66 4.26 -13.58 -6.38
C ALA A 66 4.44 -13.46 -4.87
N GLU A 67 4.84 -12.27 -4.38
CA GLU A 67 4.93 -11.99 -2.94
C GLU A 67 3.54 -12.02 -2.29
N ALA A 68 2.52 -11.46 -2.95
CA ALA A 68 1.15 -11.44 -2.43
C ALA A 68 0.59 -12.86 -2.23
N ARG A 69 0.82 -13.78 -3.17
CA ARG A 69 0.43 -15.18 -3.04
C ARG A 69 1.03 -15.83 -1.78
N ARG A 70 2.34 -15.64 -1.55
CA ARG A 70 3.02 -16.16 -0.34
C ARG A 70 2.47 -15.56 0.96
N VAL A 71 2.21 -14.26 0.98
CA VAL A 71 1.61 -13.59 2.15
C VAL A 71 0.20 -14.11 2.40
N ARG A 72 -0.61 -14.31 1.34
CA ARG A 72 -1.97 -14.84 1.45
C ARG A 72 -2.05 -16.22 2.11
N GLU A 73 -1.02 -17.05 1.95
CA GLU A 73 -0.96 -18.38 2.57
C GLU A 73 -0.88 -18.33 4.11
N VAL A 74 -0.42 -17.22 4.68
CA VAL A 74 -0.11 -17.11 6.13
C VAL A 74 -0.93 -16.04 6.87
N THR A 75 -1.88 -15.35 6.20
CA THR A 75 -2.82 -14.43 6.85
C THR A 75 -4.16 -14.38 6.13
N GLN A 76 -5.22 -14.01 6.85
CA GLN A 76 -6.55 -13.72 6.29
C GLN A 76 -6.82 -12.21 6.18
N LYS A 77 -5.90 -11.36 6.65
CA LYS A 77 -6.03 -9.90 6.55
C LYS A 77 -5.84 -9.43 5.10
N PRO A 78 -6.33 -8.22 4.74
CA PRO A 78 -6.12 -7.66 3.42
C PRO A 78 -4.64 -7.67 3.02
N VAL A 79 -4.36 -8.02 1.76
CA VAL A 79 -3.03 -8.01 1.17
C VAL A 79 -3.08 -7.18 -0.09
N LEU A 80 -2.31 -6.09 -0.15
CA LEU A 80 -2.21 -5.19 -1.29
C LEU A 80 -0.92 -5.42 -2.06
N ALA A 81 -1.02 -5.63 -3.39
CA ALA A 81 0.11 -5.62 -4.32
C ALA A 81 0.02 -4.43 -5.28
N TRP A 82 1.12 -3.69 -5.46
CA TRP A 82 1.11 -2.46 -6.26
C TRP A 82 2.06 -2.43 -7.46
N LEU A 83 2.89 -3.46 -7.67
CA LEU A 83 3.81 -3.56 -8.79
C LEU A 83 3.56 -4.87 -9.54
N TRP A 84 2.74 -4.82 -10.56
CA TRP A 84 2.35 -5.95 -11.37
C TRP A 84 2.22 -5.55 -12.85
N SER A 85 2.33 -6.52 -13.74
CA SER A 85 2.22 -6.32 -15.18
C SER A 85 0.82 -6.64 -15.67
N ILE A 86 0.34 -5.88 -16.65
CA ILE A 86 -0.94 -6.16 -17.34
C ILE A 86 -0.98 -7.52 -18.06
N HIS A 87 0.15 -8.23 -18.10
CA HIS A 87 0.29 -9.56 -18.70
C HIS A 87 0.35 -10.70 -17.66
N GLU A 88 0.24 -10.38 -16.36
CA GLU A 88 0.26 -11.36 -15.29
C GLU A 88 -1.14 -11.84 -14.95
N GLU A 89 -1.26 -13.11 -14.57
CA GLU A 89 -2.48 -13.66 -14.01
C GLU A 89 -2.74 -13.08 -12.61
N LEU A 90 -3.88 -12.45 -12.43
CA LEU A 90 -4.26 -11.79 -11.19
C LEU A 90 -4.80 -12.80 -10.17
N PRO A 91 -4.17 -12.95 -8.99
CA PRO A 91 -4.64 -13.86 -7.94
C PRO A 91 -5.94 -13.35 -7.30
N GLU A 92 -6.78 -14.28 -6.86
CA GLU A 92 -7.97 -13.97 -6.07
C GLU A 92 -7.62 -13.55 -4.64
N GLY A 93 -8.48 -12.72 -4.02
CA GLY A 93 -8.33 -12.32 -2.62
C GLY A 93 -7.15 -11.39 -2.35
N ILE A 94 -6.59 -10.75 -3.38
CA ILE A 94 -5.53 -9.76 -3.28
C ILE A 94 -6.08 -8.42 -3.77
N ASP A 95 -5.89 -7.38 -2.95
CA ASP A 95 -6.16 -6.01 -3.32
C ASP A 95 -5.08 -5.53 -4.29
N LEU A 96 -5.45 -4.72 -5.28
CA LEU A 96 -4.51 -4.31 -6.33
C LEU A 96 -4.38 -2.79 -6.41
N GLY A 97 -3.14 -2.31 -6.48
CA GLY A 97 -2.86 -0.94 -6.84
C GLY A 97 -2.99 -0.74 -8.35
N ALA A 98 -3.73 0.28 -8.79
CA ALA A 98 -3.83 0.71 -10.19
C ALA A 98 -2.92 1.93 -10.44
N PRO A 99 -1.70 1.74 -10.95
CA PRO A 99 -0.73 2.82 -11.11
C PRO A 99 -0.91 3.64 -12.39
N SER A 100 -1.86 3.28 -13.24
CA SER A 100 -2.20 4.02 -14.47
C SER A 100 -3.62 3.71 -14.92
N VAL A 101 -4.14 4.54 -15.82
CA VAL A 101 -5.45 4.32 -16.47
C VAL A 101 -5.50 2.97 -17.19
N ALA A 102 -4.41 2.51 -17.79
CA ALA A 102 -4.35 1.20 -18.46
C ALA A 102 -4.51 0.04 -17.47
N HIS A 103 -3.88 0.11 -16.29
CA HIS A 103 -4.08 -0.89 -15.24
C HIS A 103 -5.51 -0.85 -14.70
N LEU A 104 -6.06 0.34 -14.48
CA LEU A 104 -7.45 0.50 -14.05
C LEU A 104 -8.43 -0.13 -15.06
N GLN A 105 -8.24 0.16 -16.36
CA GLN A 105 -9.08 -0.40 -17.41
C GLN A 105 -9.04 -1.93 -17.42
N LEU A 106 -7.84 -2.52 -17.28
CA LEU A 106 -7.69 -3.98 -17.20
C LEU A 106 -8.47 -4.55 -16.01
N LEU A 107 -8.36 -3.93 -14.82
CA LEU A 107 -9.10 -4.39 -13.63
C LEU A 107 -10.62 -4.30 -13.80
N ILE A 108 -11.10 -3.31 -14.56
CA ILE A 108 -12.52 -3.14 -14.89
C ILE A 108 -13.00 -4.21 -15.88
N ASP A 109 -12.13 -4.64 -16.79
CA ASP A 109 -12.44 -5.64 -17.82
C ASP A 109 -12.32 -7.08 -17.32
N GLU A 110 -11.63 -7.29 -16.17
CA GLU A 110 -11.56 -8.60 -15.53
C GLU A 110 -12.93 -9.11 -15.07
N PRO A 111 -13.21 -10.42 -15.21
CA PRO A 111 -14.49 -10.98 -14.80
C PRO A 111 -14.65 -11.08 -13.27
N THR A 112 -13.55 -11.03 -12.53
CA THR A 112 -13.53 -11.18 -11.07
C THR A 112 -13.61 -9.81 -10.42
N HIS A 113 -14.61 -9.58 -9.58
CA HIS A 113 -14.70 -8.38 -8.74
C HIS A 113 -13.49 -8.25 -7.82
N ARG A 114 -12.90 -7.04 -7.75
CA ARG A 114 -11.66 -6.79 -6.99
C ARG A 114 -11.70 -5.49 -6.20
N THR A 115 -11.01 -5.50 -5.07
CA THR A 115 -10.71 -4.29 -4.30
C THR A 115 -9.47 -3.61 -4.91
N VAL A 116 -9.62 -2.32 -5.25
CA VAL A 116 -8.61 -1.54 -5.98
C VAL A 116 -8.22 -0.30 -5.17
N TYR A 117 -6.92 -0.01 -5.12
CA TYR A 117 -6.38 1.27 -4.68
C TYR A 117 -5.92 2.06 -5.91
N LEU A 118 -6.45 3.27 -6.11
CA LEU A 118 -5.97 4.14 -7.17
C LEU A 118 -4.64 4.77 -6.72
N MET A 119 -3.58 4.47 -7.43
CA MET A 119 -2.28 5.07 -7.17
C MET A 119 -2.21 6.41 -7.89
N VAL A 120 -1.94 7.49 -7.15
CA VAL A 120 -1.80 8.83 -7.73
C VAL A 120 -0.37 9.33 -7.58
N ASP A 121 0.18 9.93 -8.64
CA ASP A 121 1.47 10.61 -8.54
C ASP A 121 1.25 12.02 -7.96
N THR A 122 1.86 12.25 -6.83
CA THR A 122 1.79 13.53 -6.12
C THR A 122 3.10 14.32 -6.22
N GLY A 123 4.08 13.80 -6.96
CA GLY A 123 5.37 14.44 -7.17
C GLY A 123 6.58 13.52 -7.10
N MET A 124 6.43 12.23 -6.81
CA MET A 124 7.57 11.31 -6.83
C MET A 124 8.01 10.93 -8.25
N HIS A 125 7.09 10.99 -9.23
CA HIS A 125 7.33 10.72 -10.65
C HIS A 125 7.96 9.34 -10.92
N ARG A 126 7.51 8.34 -10.17
CA ARG A 126 7.93 6.95 -10.34
C ARG A 126 6.80 6.05 -10.83
N SER A 127 5.61 6.24 -10.30
CA SER A 127 4.41 5.43 -10.58
C SER A 127 3.19 6.15 -9.99
N GLY A 128 2.06 6.01 -10.63
CA GLY A 128 0.80 6.64 -10.25
C GLY A 128 0.17 7.36 -11.43
N ILE A 129 -1.13 7.58 -11.34
CA ILE A 129 -1.92 8.35 -12.31
C ILE A 129 -1.57 9.83 -12.13
N ASP A 130 -1.15 10.49 -13.20
CA ASP A 130 -0.79 11.91 -13.19
C ASP A 130 -2.02 12.82 -13.02
N GLU A 131 -1.82 14.01 -12.43
CA GLU A 131 -2.90 14.97 -12.16
C GLU A 131 -3.81 15.27 -13.36
N PRO A 132 -3.30 15.46 -14.60
CA PRO A 132 -4.15 15.70 -15.78
C PRO A 132 -5.10 14.53 -16.12
N GLU A 133 -4.81 13.33 -15.65
CA GLU A 133 -5.62 12.13 -15.90
C GLU A 133 -6.62 11.84 -14.76
N TRP A 134 -6.53 12.52 -13.62
CA TRP A 134 -7.35 12.20 -12.42
C TRP A 134 -8.84 12.25 -12.69
N GLU A 135 -9.33 13.31 -13.35
CA GLU A 135 -10.77 13.47 -13.62
C GLU A 135 -11.32 12.28 -14.42
N ALA A 136 -10.62 11.90 -15.50
CA ALA A 136 -11.03 10.79 -16.35
C ALA A 136 -10.91 9.44 -15.62
N ALA A 137 -9.83 9.22 -14.89
CA ALA A 137 -9.59 7.98 -14.14
C ALA A 137 -10.61 7.80 -13.00
N PHE A 138 -10.91 8.85 -12.24
CA PHE A 138 -11.87 8.77 -11.12
C PHE A 138 -13.29 8.59 -11.60
N LYS A 139 -13.68 9.24 -12.72
CA LYS A 139 -14.97 8.99 -13.36
C LYS A 139 -15.09 7.55 -13.84
N MET A 140 -14.08 7.04 -14.52
CA MET A 140 -14.02 5.64 -14.98
C MET A 140 -14.15 4.67 -13.79
N ALA A 141 -13.41 4.90 -12.71
CA ALA A 141 -13.45 4.08 -11.51
C ALA A 141 -14.84 4.11 -10.84
N PHE A 142 -15.46 5.29 -10.74
CA PHE A 142 -16.82 5.45 -10.20
C PHE A 142 -17.85 4.69 -11.03
N GLU A 143 -17.84 4.84 -12.35
CA GLU A 143 -18.77 4.13 -13.24
C GLU A 143 -18.61 2.60 -13.11
N ALA A 144 -17.37 2.11 -12.98
CA ALA A 144 -17.07 0.70 -12.78
C ALA A 144 -17.54 0.18 -11.42
N GLU A 145 -17.38 0.98 -10.35
CA GLU A 145 -17.87 0.66 -9.00
C GLU A 145 -19.38 0.60 -8.97
N GLN A 146 -20.09 1.57 -9.60
CA GLN A 146 -21.54 1.54 -9.73
C GLN A 146 -22.05 0.33 -10.54
N ALA A 147 -21.25 -0.15 -11.49
CA ALA A 147 -21.54 -1.38 -12.25
C ALA A 147 -21.19 -2.68 -11.49
N GLY A 148 -20.65 -2.58 -10.27
CA GLY A 148 -20.27 -3.74 -9.45
C GLY A 148 -19.04 -4.50 -9.97
N LYS A 149 -18.21 -3.88 -10.80
CA LYS A 149 -17.01 -4.51 -11.37
C LYS A 149 -15.81 -4.47 -10.43
N ILE A 150 -15.64 -3.37 -9.72
CA ILE A 150 -14.57 -3.15 -8.74
C ILE A 150 -15.12 -2.49 -7.47
N GLU A 151 -14.36 -2.58 -6.37
CA GLU A 151 -14.50 -1.74 -5.17
C GLU A 151 -13.29 -0.82 -5.09
N VAL A 152 -13.48 0.50 -5.09
CA VAL A 152 -12.39 1.45 -4.86
C VAL A 152 -12.22 1.68 -3.37
N ALA A 153 -11.22 1.05 -2.78
CA ALA A 153 -10.95 1.14 -1.34
C ALA A 153 -10.43 2.53 -0.92
N GLY A 154 -9.59 3.13 -1.74
CA GLY A 154 -8.98 4.43 -1.45
C GLY A 154 -7.93 4.83 -2.48
N LEU A 155 -7.29 5.97 -2.21
CA LEU A 155 -6.14 6.43 -2.96
C LEU A 155 -4.85 6.10 -2.20
N MET A 156 -3.79 5.86 -2.96
CA MET A 156 -2.45 5.71 -2.41
C MET A 156 -1.41 6.51 -3.19
N THR A 157 -0.41 6.99 -2.49
CA THR A 157 0.77 7.62 -3.07
C THR A 157 2.03 7.26 -2.30
N HIS A 158 3.19 7.73 -2.72
CA HIS A 158 4.44 7.50 -2.01
C HIS A 158 5.26 8.79 -1.88
N LEU A 159 5.81 9.00 -0.70
CA LEU A 159 6.62 10.18 -0.37
C LEU A 159 8.05 10.01 -0.86
N ALA A 160 8.58 11.05 -1.50
CA ALA A 160 9.95 11.07 -2.03
C ALA A 160 11.01 11.38 -0.95
N CYS A 161 10.70 12.29 -0.02
CA CYS A 161 11.67 12.91 0.90
C CYS A 161 11.27 12.80 2.38
N ALA A 162 10.42 11.84 2.78
CA ALA A 162 9.90 11.75 4.15
C ALA A 162 10.96 11.39 5.22
N ASP A 163 12.12 10.91 4.82
CA ASP A 163 13.30 10.68 5.66
C ASP A 163 14.00 11.98 6.05
N ASN A 164 13.73 13.09 5.36
CA ASN A 164 14.14 14.45 5.74
C ASN A 164 12.91 15.25 6.24
N PRO A 165 12.65 15.31 7.55
CA PRO A 165 11.42 15.92 8.09
C PRO A 165 11.34 17.45 7.92
N VAL A 166 12.42 18.10 7.52
CA VAL A 166 12.46 19.55 7.25
C VAL A 166 12.35 19.88 5.77
N ASP A 167 12.26 18.86 4.89
CA ASP A 167 12.10 19.07 3.46
C ASP A 167 10.65 19.48 3.14
N PRO A 168 10.43 20.67 2.54
CA PRO A 168 9.10 21.16 2.23
C PRO A 168 8.41 20.33 1.11
N TYR A 169 9.14 19.48 0.41
CA TYR A 169 8.58 18.66 -0.65
C TYR A 169 7.54 17.66 -0.15
N THR A 170 7.68 17.19 1.09
CA THR A 170 6.67 16.36 1.74
C THR A 170 5.34 17.10 1.90
N ASP A 171 5.35 18.39 2.22
CA ASP A 171 4.14 19.20 2.31
C ASP A 171 3.51 19.44 0.95
N PHE A 172 4.32 19.66 -0.08
CA PHE A 172 3.86 19.77 -1.47
C PHE A 172 3.14 18.49 -1.91
N GLN A 173 3.73 17.31 -1.68
CA GLN A 173 3.10 16.03 -2.01
C GLN A 173 1.81 15.79 -1.19
N ALA A 174 1.79 16.18 0.07
CA ALA A 174 0.62 16.06 0.94
C ALA A 174 -0.55 16.93 0.44
N GLU A 175 -0.27 18.14 -0.02
CA GLU A 175 -1.29 19.01 -0.60
C GLU A 175 -1.85 18.45 -1.91
N ASN A 176 -1.00 17.92 -2.79
CA ASN A 176 -1.43 17.27 -4.01
C ASN A 176 -2.27 16.01 -3.71
N PHE A 177 -1.91 15.26 -2.67
CA PHE A 177 -2.70 14.09 -2.27
C PHE A 177 -4.09 14.48 -1.74
N ARG A 178 -4.22 15.56 -0.97
CA ARG A 178 -5.52 16.09 -0.54
C ARG A 178 -6.37 16.51 -1.73
N LYS A 179 -5.79 17.20 -2.72
CA LYS A 179 -6.49 17.55 -3.97
C LYS A 179 -6.98 16.32 -4.72
N ALA A 180 -6.16 15.26 -4.81
CA ALA A 180 -6.56 14.00 -5.44
C ALA A 180 -7.75 13.36 -4.71
N ILE A 181 -7.74 13.33 -3.37
CA ILE A 181 -8.86 12.82 -2.55
C ILE A 181 -10.13 13.63 -2.79
N GLU A 182 -10.03 14.97 -2.83
CA GLU A 182 -11.17 15.85 -3.11
C GLU A 182 -11.73 15.61 -4.52
N ALA A 183 -10.86 15.49 -5.52
CA ALA A 183 -11.27 15.20 -6.90
C ALA A 183 -11.95 13.82 -7.02
N ALA A 184 -11.42 12.79 -6.35
CA ALA A 184 -12.04 11.47 -6.33
C ALA A 184 -13.43 11.49 -5.68
N ARG A 185 -13.58 12.21 -4.56
CA ARG A 185 -14.87 12.41 -3.89
C ARG A 185 -15.86 13.20 -4.74
N ALA A 186 -15.38 14.22 -5.44
CA ALA A 186 -16.21 15.01 -6.38
C ALA A 186 -16.70 14.16 -7.55
N ALA A 187 -15.92 13.15 -8.00
CA ALA A 187 -16.33 12.16 -8.99
C ALA A 187 -17.35 11.13 -8.44
N GLY A 188 -17.61 11.10 -7.12
CA GLY A 188 -18.58 10.22 -6.45
C GLY A 188 -17.98 9.02 -5.73
N LEU A 189 -16.66 8.83 -5.73
CA LEU A 189 -15.98 7.73 -5.07
C LEU A 189 -15.99 7.90 -3.53
N ARG A 190 -16.18 6.76 -2.81
CA ARG A 190 -16.07 6.69 -1.35
C ARG A 190 -14.69 6.19 -0.93
N VAL A 191 -13.69 7.04 -1.11
CA VAL A 191 -12.31 6.68 -0.78
C VAL A 191 -12.10 6.77 0.75
N GLU A 192 -12.14 5.64 1.43
CA GLU A 192 -12.12 5.52 2.90
C GLU A 192 -10.86 4.86 3.46
N ARG A 193 -9.88 4.51 2.59
CA ARG A 193 -8.61 3.87 2.98
C ARG A 193 -7.43 4.56 2.31
N ASN A 194 -7.41 5.89 2.39
CA ASN A 194 -6.34 6.69 1.78
C ASN A 194 -5.04 6.57 2.58
N HIS A 195 -3.91 6.45 1.91
CA HIS A 195 -2.61 6.38 2.58
C HIS A 195 -1.46 6.94 1.76
N MET A 196 -0.51 7.58 2.44
CA MET A 196 0.74 8.09 1.86
C MET A 196 1.95 7.91 2.77
N ALA A 197 1.76 7.70 4.07
CA ALA A 197 2.85 7.65 5.02
C ALA A 197 3.68 6.36 4.85
N ASN A 198 4.97 6.52 4.61
CA ASN A 198 5.97 5.48 4.81
C ASN A 198 6.46 5.49 6.27
N SER A 199 7.39 4.59 6.63
CA SER A 199 7.88 4.49 8.03
C SER A 199 8.39 5.80 8.60
N PRO A 200 9.24 6.61 7.92
CA PRO A 200 9.63 7.93 8.43
C PRO A 200 8.44 8.85 8.69
N ALA A 201 7.51 8.98 7.75
CA ALA A 201 6.33 9.83 7.93
C ALA A 201 5.41 9.32 9.04
N THR A 202 5.25 8.00 9.21
CA THR A 202 4.48 7.41 10.30
C THR A 202 5.00 7.87 11.68
N TRP A 203 6.32 8.02 11.84
CA TRP A 203 6.92 8.49 13.08
C TRP A 203 6.89 10.00 13.28
N THR A 204 7.07 10.77 12.22
CA THR A 204 7.36 12.21 12.29
C THR A 204 6.19 13.10 11.89
N ARG A 205 5.20 12.59 11.14
CA ARG A 205 4.15 13.37 10.48
C ARG A 205 2.76 12.75 10.70
N LYS A 206 2.25 12.90 11.93
CA LYS A 206 0.89 12.41 12.27
C LYS A 206 -0.22 13.01 11.42
N ASP A 207 -0.02 14.21 10.93
CA ASP A 207 -0.93 14.92 10.01
C ASP A 207 -1.05 14.24 8.63
N LEU A 208 -0.16 13.27 8.32
CA LEU A 208 -0.13 12.51 7.07
C LEU A 208 -0.59 11.05 7.24
N HIS A 209 -1.13 10.66 8.39
CA HIS A 209 -1.58 9.29 8.61
C HIS A 209 -2.82 8.95 7.77
N PHE A 210 -3.70 9.93 7.46
CA PHE A 210 -4.97 9.70 6.78
C PHE A 210 -5.72 8.51 7.41
N ASP A 211 -6.23 7.59 6.57
CA ASP A 211 -7.00 6.43 7.04
C ASP A 211 -6.09 5.22 7.34
N MET A 212 -4.85 5.22 6.80
CA MET A 212 -3.89 4.11 6.94
C MET A 212 -2.44 4.60 6.80
N VAL A 213 -1.52 3.95 7.51
CA VAL A 213 -0.06 4.13 7.42
C VAL A 213 0.62 2.82 7.03
#